data_668c91769258407ce6ff345348e3b4d6
#
_entry.id   668c91769258407ce6ff345348e3b4d6
#
_cell.length_a   1.000
_cell.length_b   1.000
_cell.length_c   1.000
_cell.angle_alpha   90.00
_cell.angle_beta   90.00
_cell.angle_gamma   90.00
#
_symmetry.space_group_name_H-M   'P 1'
#
loop_
_entity.id
_entity.type
_entity.pdbx_description
1 polymer ?
#
loop_
_entity_poly.entity_id
_entity_poly.type
_entity_poly.pdbx_seq_one_letter_code
_entity_poly.pdbx_strand_id
1 'polypeptide(L)'
;MSGREISADFPYVSRFMEVHGAKIHYVEEGSGEPILFLHGNPTSSYLWRNIIPYLTSFGRCLAPDLIGMGKSDKPDIEYRFFDHVKYVEGFIENMRLQNITLVIHDWGSGLGFHYAMRHESNVKGIAFMEAIVMSVPSWEVFPAELKEIFQAFRTPEVGWDMIVNKNMFIEQILPGGVVRTLTEDEMNHYREPFIDPASRKPIWRWPNEIPIGGEPPDVAEAVDNYSQKLQQSELPKLLFSATPGAILPPLVVEWCQQNLKNLKTVNIGQGIHFLQEDNPHLIGSEIAKWYKTLS
;
A
#
# COMPACT_ATOMS: atom_id res chain seq x y z
N MET A 1 -27.83 -7.71 0.66
CA MET A 1 -27.09 -7.94 1.93
C MET A 1 -27.01 -6.60 2.62
N SER A 2 -27.60 -6.44 3.82
CA SER A 2 -27.50 -5.20 4.59
C SER A 2 -26.02 -4.93 4.83
N GLY A 3 -25.52 -3.80 4.37
CA GLY A 3 -24.12 -3.44 4.46
C GLY A 3 -23.68 -3.43 5.93
N ARG A 4 -22.64 -4.21 6.24
CA ARG A 4 -21.93 -4.08 7.49
C ARG A 4 -21.36 -2.66 7.54
N GLU A 5 -21.52 -1.97 8.65
CA GLU A 5 -21.01 -0.61 8.82
C GLU A 5 -19.48 -0.58 8.76
N ILE A 6 -18.92 0.43 8.10
CA ILE A 6 -17.47 0.67 8.07
C ILE A 6 -17.12 1.40 9.38
N SER A 7 -16.37 0.74 10.26
CA SER A 7 -16.01 1.30 11.56
C SER A 7 -14.77 2.19 11.48
N ALA A 8 -14.80 3.30 12.22
CA ALA A 8 -13.61 4.11 12.49
C ALA A 8 -12.71 3.50 13.57
N ASP A 9 -13.21 2.56 14.37
CA ASP A 9 -12.48 1.95 15.47
C ASP A 9 -11.22 1.21 15.00
N PHE A 10 -10.17 1.30 15.81
CA PHE A 10 -8.93 0.54 15.65
C PHE A 10 -8.64 -0.29 16.91
N PRO A 11 -9.37 -1.41 17.13
CA PRO A 11 -9.35 -2.16 18.39
C PRO A 11 -8.14 -3.10 18.52
N TYR A 12 -7.06 -2.85 17.80
CA TYR A 12 -5.90 -3.74 17.77
C TYR A 12 -4.85 -3.33 18.81
N VAL A 13 -4.20 -4.34 19.39
CA VAL A 13 -3.09 -4.11 20.31
C VAL A 13 -1.85 -3.66 19.53
N SER A 14 -1.35 -2.48 19.87
CA SER A 14 -0.08 -1.97 19.34
C SER A 14 1.09 -2.84 19.78
N ARG A 15 1.88 -3.33 18.82
CA ARG A 15 3.12 -4.06 19.03
C ARG A 15 4.27 -3.34 18.35
N PHE A 16 5.48 -3.58 18.81
CA PHE A 16 6.68 -2.97 18.26
C PHE A 16 7.78 -4.00 18.08
N MET A 17 8.47 -3.93 16.94
CA MET A 17 9.64 -4.73 16.60
C MET A 17 10.80 -3.79 16.31
N GLU A 18 11.94 -4.04 16.93
CA GLU A 18 13.17 -3.33 16.58
C GLU A 18 13.74 -3.86 15.26
N VAL A 19 13.90 -2.98 14.29
CA VAL A 19 14.44 -3.27 12.97
C VAL A 19 15.47 -2.19 12.64
N HIS A 20 16.72 -2.57 12.44
CA HIS A 20 17.82 -1.65 12.09
C HIS A 20 17.93 -0.42 13.01
N GLY A 21 17.67 -0.62 14.31
CA GLY A 21 17.78 0.45 15.32
C GLY A 21 16.57 1.38 15.41
N ALA A 22 15.48 1.08 14.71
CA ALA A 22 14.22 1.80 14.83
C ALA A 22 13.07 0.84 15.19
N LYS A 23 12.07 1.33 15.90
CA LYS A 23 10.88 0.56 16.27
C LYS A 23 9.85 0.61 15.15
N ILE A 24 9.53 -0.53 14.59
CA ILE A 24 8.42 -0.70 13.67
C ILE A 24 7.18 -1.09 14.45
N HIS A 25 6.16 -0.24 14.40
CA HIS A 25 4.84 -0.56 14.94
C HIS A 25 4.15 -1.57 14.03
N TYR A 26 3.41 -2.49 14.61
CA TYR A 26 2.53 -3.40 13.87
C TYR A 26 1.35 -3.85 14.74
N VAL A 27 0.30 -4.29 14.07
CA VAL A 27 -0.79 -5.05 14.68
C VAL A 27 -0.74 -6.48 14.22
N GLU A 28 -1.18 -7.39 15.09
CA GLU A 28 -1.15 -8.84 14.85
C GLU A 28 -2.42 -9.49 15.37
N GLU A 29 -3.11 -10.22 14.50
CA GLU A 29 -4.35 -10.94 14.84
C GLU A 29 -4.39 -12.32 14.15
N GLY A 30 -5.03 -13.27 14.81
CA GLY A 30 -5.12 -14.64 14.31
C GLY A 30 -3.86 -15.47 14.55
N SER A 31 -3.75 -16.61 13.88
CA SER A 31 -2.62 -17.55 14.01
C SER A 31 -2.46 -18.39 12.75
N GLY A 32 -1.29 -19.01 12.57
CA GLY A 32 -0.98 -19.84 11.41
C GLY A 32 -0.02 -19.17 10.43
N GLU A 33 -0.17 -19.43 9.14
CA GLU A 33 0.67 -18.83 8.10
C GLU A 33 0.47 -17.32 8.01
N PRO A 34 1.54 -16.55 7.74
CA PRO A 34 1.46 -15.09 7.73
C PRO A 34 0.67 -14.53 6.55
N ILE A 35 -0.22 -13.61 6.85
CA ILE A 35 -0.87 -12.71 5.89
C ILE A 35 -0.34 -11.31 6.21
N LEU A 36 0.54 -10.81 5.36
CA LEU A 36 1.25 -9.54 5.55
C LEU A 36 0.58 -8.43 4.74
N PHE A 37 0.12 -7.41 5.45
CA PHE A 37 -0.53 -6.24 4.87
C PHE A 37 0.46 -5.09 4.76
N LEU A 38 0.71 -4.59 3.56
CA LEU A 38 1.58 -3.44 3.34
C LEU A 38 0.76 -2.27 2.78
N HIS A 39 0.69 -1.21 3.58
CA HIS A 39 0.07 0.06 3.21
C HIS A 39 1.04 0.96 2.42
N GLY A 40 0.56 2.09 1.94
CA GLY A 40 1.37 3.11 1.28
C GLY A 40 1.18 4.51 1.84
N ASN A 41 1.30 5.51 0.98
CA ASN A 41 1.28 6.91 1.35
C ASN A 41 -0.17 7.49 1.33
N PRO A 42 -0.62 8.24 2.32
CA PRO A 42 -0.01 8.60 3.61
C PRO A 42 -0.57 7.77 4.77
N THR A 43 -0.87 6.52 4.54
CA THR A 43 -1.64 5.67 5.44
C THR A 43 -0.75 4.92 6.46
N SER A 44 -1.36 3.95 7.14
CA SER A 44 -0.74 3.08 8.13
C SER A 44 -1.50 1.74 8.20
N SER A 45 -1.18 0.91 9.17
CA SER A 45 -1.97 -0.29 9.50
C SER A 45 -3.46 -0.01 9.70
N TYR A 46 -3.83 1.21 10.05
CA TYR A 46 -5.22 1.66 10.19
C TYR A 46 -6.08 1.43 8.94
N LEU A 47 -5.48 1.53 7.76
CA LEU A 47 -6.15 1.29 6.49
C LEU A 47 -6.81 -0.11 6.40
N TRP A 48 -6.23 -1.08 7.09
CA TRP A 48 -6.63 -2.49 7.02
C TRP A 48 -7.67 -2.89 8.09
N ARG A 49 -8.09 -1.96 8.97
CA ARG A 49 -8.90 -2.22 10.16
C ARG A 49 -10.18 -2.99 9.90
N ASN A 50 -10.87 -2.71 8.80
CA ASN A 50 -12.13 -3.36 8.44
C ASN A 50 -11.92 -4.61 7.55
N ILE A 51 -10.69 -4.91 7.12
CA ILE A 51 -10.33 -6.07 6.28
C ILE A 51 -9.77 -7.21 7.13
N ILE A 52 -8.87 -6.93 8.05
CA ILE A 52 -8.23 -7.90 8.95
C ILE A 52 -9.23 -8.90 9.56
N PRO A 53 -10.42 -8.49 10.08
CA PRO A 53 -11.36 -9.40 10.72
C PRO A 53 -11.89 -10.54 9.85
N TYR A 54 -11.78 -10.42 8.53
CA TYR A 54 -12.19 -11.47 7.59
C TYR A 54 -11.15 -12.60 7.46
N LEU A 55 -9.92 -12.36 7.91
CA LEU A 55 -8.76 -13.21 7.63
C LEU A 55 -8.17 -13.87 8.88
N THR A 56 -8.55 -13.41 10.08
CA THR A 56 -7.99 -13.89 11.36
C THR A 56 -8.24 -15.37 11.63
N SER A 57 -9.26 -15.97 11.02
CA SER A 57 -9.55 -17.40 11.11
C SER A 57 -8.78 -18.26 10.09
N PHE A 58 -8.05 -17.63 9.16
CA PHE A 58 -7.32 -18.30 8.09
C PHE A 58 -5.81 -18.22 8.24
N GLY A 59 -5.31 -17.18 8.89
CA GLY A 59 -3.88 -16.96 9.02
C GLY A 59 -3.53 -15.96 10.11
N ARG A 60 -2.24 -15.77 10.31
CA ARG A 60 -1.65 -14.76 11.18
C ARG A 60 -1.56 -13.44 10.42
N CYS A 61 -2.53 -12.56 10.63
CA CYS A 61 -2.60 -11.24 10.01
C CYS A 61 -1.59 -10.30 10.67
N LEU A 62 -0.69 -9.75 9.90
CA LEU A 62 0.35 -8.81 10.33
C LEU A 62 0.26 -7.54 9.48
N ALA A 63 0.05 -6.41 10.12
CA ALA A 63 0.01 -5.11 9.44
C ALA A 63 1.01 -4.15 10.10
N PRO A 64 2.27 -4.08 9.60
CA PRO A 64 3.23 -3.10 10.06
C PRO A 64 2.93 -1.70 9.51
N ASP A 65 3.25 -0.68 10.29
CA ASP A 65 3.40 0.68 9.79
C ASP A 65 4.79 0.81 9.16
N LEU A 66 4.89 1.31 7.93
CA LEU A 66 6.17 1.55 7.29
C LEU A 66 7.01 2.53 8.11
N ILE A 67 8.33 2.43 7.99
CA ILE A 67 9.23 3.38 8.69
C ILE A 67 8.85 4.82 8.36
N GLY A 68 8.76 5.67 9.37
CA GLY A 68 8.31 7.05 9.23
C GLY A 68 6.79 7.25 9.17
N MET A 69 6.00 6.17 9.08
CA MET A 69 4.54 6.22 8.96
C MET A 69 3.87 5.70 10.23
N GLY A 70 2.59 6.06 10.41
CA GLY A 70 1.80 5.60 11.55
C GLY A 70 2.53 5.80 12.89
N LYS A 71 2.57 4.75 13.70
CA LYS A 71 3.23 4.72 15.02
C LYS A 71 4.67 4.20 14.98
N SER A 72 5.20 3.86 13.79
CA SER A 72 6.62 3.54 13.63
C SER A 72 7.51 4.72 13.89
N ASP A 73 8.74 4.47 14.32
CA ASP A 73 9.73 5.51 14.54
C ASP A 73 9.97 6.34 13.27
N LYS A 74 10.37 7.58 13.48
CA LYS A 74 10.66 8.56 12.43
C LYS A 74 12.13 9.02 12.51
N PRO A 75 13.08 8.10 12.21
CA PRO A 75 14.50 8.47 12.20
C PRO A 75 14.81 9.51 11.13
N ASP A 76 15.91 10.26 11.31
CA ASP A 76 16.37 11.22 10.30
C ASP A 76 17.09 10.48 9.15
N ILE A 77 16.29 9.99 8.21
CA ILE A 77 16.71 9.32 6.98
C ILE A 77 16.02 9.98 5.78
N GLU A 78 16.38 9.57 4.56
CA GLU A 78 15.78 10.14 3.36
C GLU A 78 14.41 9.56 3.01
N TYR A 79 14.01 8.43 3.60
CA TYR A 79 12.75 7.73 3.32
C TYR A 79 12.56 7.38 1.85
N ARG A 80 13.68 7.06 1.17
CA ARG A 80 13.63 6.60 -0.21
C ARG A 80 13.01 5.20 -0.29
N PHE A 81 12.63 4.79 -1.48
CA PHE A 81 12.08 3.45 -1.72
C PHE A 81 12.95 2.35 -1.07
N PHE A 82 14.28 2.40 -1.27
CA PHE A 82 15.19 1.39 -0.72
C PHE A 82 15.39 1.49 0.80
N ASP A 83 15.15 2.64 1.42
CA ASP A 83 15.08 2.73 2.88
C ASP A 83 13.90 1.89 3.39
N HIS A 84 12.72 2.05 2.77
CA HIS A 84 11.55 1.25 3.12
C HIS A 84 11.73 -0.24 2.82
N VAL A 85 12.33 -0.61 1.68
CA VAL A 85 12.69 -2.01 1.37
C VAL A 85 13.49 -2.62 2.51
N LYS A 86 14.55 -1.94 2.96
CA LYS A 86 15.41 -2.40 4.07
C LYS A 86 14.62 -2.69 5.34
N TYR A 87 13.70 -1.79 5.73
CA TYR A 87 12.93 -1.97 6.96
C TYR A 87 11.84 -3.05 6.82
N VAL A 88 11.18 -3.16 5.67
CA VAL A 88 10.19 -4.22 5.42
C VAL A 88 10.86 -5.60 5.40
N GLU A 89 12.00 -5.74 4.75
CA GLU A 89 12.74 -7.01 4.74
C GLU A 89 13.26 -7.36 6.12
N GLY A 90 13.83 -6.39 6.84
CA GLY A 90 14.26 -6.60 8.22
C GLY A 90 13.10 -6.99 9.16
N PHE A 91 11.90 -6.45 8.95
CA PHE A 91 10.69 -6.89 9.67
C PHE A 91 10.34 -8.35 9.36
N ILE A 92 10.32 -8.72 8.08
CA ILE A 92 10.03 -10.10 7.63
C ILE A 92 11.05 -11.08 8.22
N GLU A 93 12.35 -10.74 8.19
CA GLU A 93 13.43 -11.55 8.72
C GLU A 93 13.34 -11.72 10.25
N ASN A 94 13.18 -10.61 11.00
CA ASN A 94 13.09 -10.63 12.46
C ASN A 94 11.87 -11.39 12.97
N MET A 95 10.73 -11.29 12.25
CA MET A 95 9.52 -12.06 12.51
C MET A 95 9.60 -13.50 11.99
N ARG A 96 10.65 -13.86 11.25
CA ARG A 96 10.86 -15.16 10.60
C ARG A 96 9.66 -15.62 9.78
N LEU A 97 9.10 -14.69 9.02
CA LEU A 97 7.91 -14.99 8.22
C LEU A 97 8.29 -15.87 7.03
N GLN A 98 7.52 -16.94 6.85
CA GLN A 98 7.67 -17.89 5.74
C GLN A 98 6.31 -18.18 5.14
N ASN A 99 6.30 -18.48 3.83
CA ASN A 99 5.08 -18.80 3.09
C ASN A 99 4.02 -17.68 3.17
N ILE A 100 4.46 -16.46 2.88
CA ILE A 100 3.72 -15.22 3.13
C ILE A 100 2.63 -15.03 2.07
N THR A 101 1.40 -14.77 2.50
CA THR A 101 0.39 -14.16 1.62
C THR A 101 0.47 -12.65 1.77
N LEU A 102 0.77 -11.94 0.67
CA LEU A 102 0.85 -10.49 0.65
C LEU A 102 -0.52 -9.87 0.32
N VAL A 103 -0.89 -8.84 1.08
CA VAL A 103 -2.06 -7.96 0.80
C VAL A 103 -1.53 -6.54 0.72
N ILE A 104 -1.50 -5.97 -0.47
CA ILE A 104 -0.68 -4.79 -0.77
C ILE A 104 -1.44 -3.70 -1.51
N HIS A 105 -1.09 -2.45 -1.22
CA HIS A 105 -1.72 -1.25 -1.76
C HIS A 105 -0.70 -0.14 -1.93
N ASP A 106 -0.85 0.70 -2.97
CA ASP A 106 -0.02 1.88 -3.22
C ASP A 106 1.48 1.55 -3.15
N TRP A 107 2.31 2.30 -2.43
CA TRP A 107 3.73 1.99 -2.25
C TRP A 107 3.99 0.66 -1.52
N GLY A 108 3.07 0.22 -0.66
CA GLY A 108 3.13 -1.14 -0.12
C GLY A 108 3.11 -2.21 -1.20
N SER A 109 2.53 -1.92 -2.36
CA SER A 109 2.59 -2.83 -3.52
C SER A 109 3.96 -2.81 -4.19
N GLY A 110 4.58 -1.64 -4.36
CA GLY A 110 5.94 -1.56 -4.87
C GLY A 110 6.92 -2.36 -4.01
N LEU A 111 6.82 -2.20 -2.68
CA LEU A 111 7.64 -2.95 -1.70
C LEU A 111 7.32 -4.45 -1.74
N GLY A 112 6.05 -4.82 -1.75
CA GLY A 112 5.60 -6.20 -1.77
C GLY A 112 5.96 -6.94 -3.05
N PHE A 113 5.79 -6.33 -4.22
CA PHE A 113 6.22 -6.90 -5.50
C PHE A 113 7.73 -7.03 -5.58
N HIS A 114 8.47 -6.00 -5.15
CA HIS A 114 9.94 -6.05 -5.12
C HIS A 114 10.45 -7.18 -4.22
N TYR A 115 9.84 -7.38 -3.05
CA TYR A 115 10.13 -8.52 -2.18
C TYR A 115 9.78 -9.85 -2.86
N ALA A 116 8.52 -10.00 -3.31
CA ALA A 116 8.01 -11.25 -3.86
C ALA A 116 8.84 -11.75 -5.05
N MET A 117 9.24 -10.85 -5.95
CA MET A 117 10.00 -11.22 -7.15
C MET A 117 11.48 -11.52 -6.89
N ARG A 118 11.95 -11.28 -5.69
CA ARG A 118 13.30 -11.66 -5.22
C ARG A 118 13.28 -12.87 -4.29
N HIS A 119 12.14 -13.15 -3.68
CA HIS A 119 11.94 -14.22 -2.69
C HIS A 119 10.68 -15.05 -3.02
N GLU A 120 10.48 -15.40 -4.30
CA GLU A 120 9.25 -16.05 -4.78
C GLU A 120 8.91 -17.33 -4.01
N SER A 121 9.92 -18.12 -3.62
CA SER A 121 9.75 -19.33 -2.81
C SER A 121 9.24 -19.07 -1.39
N ASN A 122 9.28 -17.84 -0.90
CA ASN A 122 8.75 -17.42 0.41
C ASN A 122 7.37 -16.77 0.34
N VAL A 123 6.77 -16.71 -0.85
CA VAL A 123 5.47 -16.07 -1.07
C VAL A 123 4.45 -17.09 -1.53
N LYS A 124 3.31 -17.18 -0.85
CA LYS A 124 2.21 -18.09 -1.16
C LYS A 124 1.26 -17.51 -2.21
N GLY A 125 1.06 -16.21 -2.19
CA GLY A 125 0.20 -15.50 -3.13
C GLY A 125 0.15 -14.01 -2.85
N ILE A 126 -0.40 -13.23 -3.78
CA ILE A 126 -0.40 -11.76 -3.72
C ILE A 126 -1.80 -11.24 -4.03
N ALA A 127 -2.45 -10.59 -3.06
CA ALA A 127 -3.67 -9.80 -3.26
C ALA A 127 -3.28 -8.32 -3.33
N PHE A 128 -3.72 -7.60 -4.35
CA PHE A 128 -3.33 -6.22 -4.56
C PHE A 128 -4.47 -5.35 -5.11
N MET A 129 -4.40 -4.08 -4.81
CA MET A 129 -5.34 -3.05 -5.24
C MET A 129 -4.61 -1.71 -5.36
N GLU A 130 -4.99 -0.89 -6.34
CA GLU A 130 -4.38 0.42 -6.59
C GLU A 130 -2.85 0.35 -6.44
N ALA A 131 -2.24 -0.53 -7.25
CA ALA A 131 -0.88 -1.02 -7.09
C ALA A 131 0.06 -0.52 -8.20
N ILE A 132 1.31 -0.30 -7.85
CA ILE A 132 2.38 0.12 -8.78
C ILE A 132 2.89 -1.12 -9.52
N VAL A 133 2.20 -1.52 -10.58
CA VAL A 133 2.54 -2.73 -11.37
C VAL A 133 3.59 -2.48 -12.44
N MET A 134 3.82 -1.21 -12.79
CA MET A 134 4.80 -0.77 -13.81
C MET A 134 5.21 0.67 -13.57
N SER A 135 6.33 1.09 -14.17
CA SER A 135 6.73 2.49 -14.24
C SER A 135 5.78 3.30 -15.12
N VAL A 136 5.65 4.60 -14.83
CA VAL A 136 4.91 5.54 -15.69
C VAL A 136 5.82 6.00 -16.80
N PRO A 137 5.51 5.73 -18.08
CA PRO A 137 6.42 6.04 -19.21
C PRO A 137 6.74 7.53 -19.32
N SER A 138 5.77 8.39 -19.07
CA SER A 138 5.95 9.85 -19.14
C SER A 138 4.82 10.59 -18.44
N TRP A 139 4.98 11.90 -18.27
CA TRP A 139 3.92 12.75 -17.74
C TRP A 139 2.69 12.89 -18.65
N GLU A 140 2.78 12.53 -19.93
CA GLU A 140 1.66 12.59 -20.87
C GLU A 140 0.59 11.54 -20.55
N VAL A 141 1.01 10.40 -19.98
CA VAL A 141 0.10 9.31 -19.60
C VAL A 141 -0.23 9.29 -18.09
N PHE A 142 0.34 10.22 -17.34
CA PHE A 142 -0.06 10.41 -15.94
C PHE A 142 -1.49 10.95 -15.85
N PRO A 143 -2.32 10.54 -14.86
CA PRO A 143 -3.70 11.03 -14.74
C PRO A 143 -3.79 12.55 -14.83
N ALA A 144 -4.56 13.06 -15.79
CA ALA A 144 -4.60 14.48 -16.13
C ALA A 144 -5.00 15.35 -14.93
N GLU A 145 -5.95 14.86 -14.12
CA GLU A 145 -6.49 15.56 -12.95
C GLU A 145 -5.46 15.69 -11.81
N LEU A 146 -4.47 14.79 -11.77
CA LEU A 146 -3.43 14.75 -10.73
C LEU A 146 -2.09 15.29 -11.22
N LYS A 147 -1.91 15.47 -12.53
CA LYS A 147 -0.63 15.81 -13.14
C LYS A 147 0.00 17.07 -12.56
N GLU A 148 -0.74 18.18 -12.56
CA GLU A 148 -0.22 19.46 -12.09
C GLU A 148 0.17 19.42 -10.61
N ILE A 149 -0.67 18.82 -9.76
CA ILE A 149 -0.39 18.75 -8.33
C ILE A 149 0.79 17.83 -8.02
N PHE A 150 0.94 16.70 -8.74
CA PHE A 150 2.09 15.81 -8.54
C PHE A 150 3.39 16.39 -9.09
N GLN A 151 3.36 17.18 -10.16
CA GLN A 151 4.51 17.96 -10.61
C GLN A 151 4.92 19.01 -9.56
N ALA A 152 3.96 19.68 -8.94
CA ALA A 152 4.23 20.61 -7.85
C ALA A 152 4.82 19.90 -6.62
N PHE A 153 4.30 18.73 -6.22
CA PHE A 153 4.84 17.93 -5.12
C PHE A 153 6.29 17.50 -5.36
N ARG A 154 6.70 17.31 -6.61
CA ARG A 154 8.06 16.93 -7.01
C ARG A 154 8.98 18.13 -7.22
N THR A 155 8.47 19.34 -7.17
CA THR A 155 9.28 20.56 -7.18
C THR A 155 9.78 20.81 -5.75
N PRO A 156 11.10 20.81 -5.47
CA PRO A 156 11.64 20.65 -4.10
C PRO A 156 11.03 21.58 -3.05
N GLU A 157 11.13 22.89 -3.23
CA GLU A 157 10.64 23.87 -2.24
C GLU A 157 9.11 23.95 -2.21
N VAL A 158 8.47 23.85 -3.39
CA VAL A 158 7.01 23.91 -3.54
C VAL A 158 6.37 22.68 -2.92
N GLY A 159 6.84 21.49 -3.28
CA GLY A 159 6.30 20.25 -2.75
C GLY A 159 6.53 20.10 -1.25
N TRP A 160 7.67 20.58 -0.74
CA TRP A 160 7.92 20.62 0.70
C TRP A 160 6.90 21.51 1.41
N ASP A 161 6.68 22.74 0.92
CA ASP A 161 5.70 23.65 1.53
C ASP A 161 4.28 23.07 1.49
N MET A 162 3.87 22.49 0.36
CA MET A 162 2.54 21.91 0.22
C MET A 162 2.32 20.72 1.14
N ILE A 163 3.27 19.80 1.22
CA ILE A 163 3.09 18.54 1.94
C ILE A 163 3.53 18.67 3.40
N VAL A 164 4.73 19.20 3.65
CA VAL A 164 5.27 19.26 5.01
C VAL A 164 4.65 20.39 5.81
N ASN A 165 4.65 21.61 5.28
CA ASN A 165 4.13 22.75 6.02
C ASN A 165 2.60 22.79 6.05
N LYS A 166 1.95 22.62 4.89
CA LYS A 166 0.49 22.77 4.72
C LYS A 166 -0.31 21.47 4.86
N ASN A 167 0.36 20.33 5.02
CA ASN A 167 -0.28 19.01 5.19
C ASN A 167 -1.28 18.62 4.09
N MET A 168 -1.08 19.11 2.87
CA MET A 168 -2.07 18.93 1.79
C MET A 168 -2.32 17.47 1.43
N PHE A 169 -1.32 16.59 1.61
CA PHE A 169 -1.48 15.19 1.24
C PHE A 169 -2.53 14.49 2.11
N ILE A 170 -2.51 14.74 3.44
CA ILE A 170 -3.50 14.19 4.38
C ILE A 170 -4.83 14.93 4.28
N GLU A 171 -4.81 16.26 4.16
CA GLU A 171 -6.04 17.06 4.23
C GLU A 171 -6.82 17.11 2.91
N GLN A 172 -6.17 16.83 1.77
CA GLN A 172 -6.80 16.97 0.46
C GLN A 172 -6.64 15.70 -0.41
N ILE A 173 -5.43 15.15 -0.56
CA ILE A 173 -5.20 14.00 -1.44
C ILE A 173 -5.85 12.74 -0.87
N LEU A 174 -5.68 12.47 0.42
CA LEU A 174 -6.26 11.30 1.06
C LEU A 174 -7.80 11.28 0.94
N PRO A 175 -8.55 12.30 1.42
CA PRO A 175 -10.01 12.28 1.29
C PRO A 175 -10.47 12.38 -0.17
N GLY A 176 -9.71 13.03 -1.06
CA GLY A 176 -9.97 13.05 -2.50
C GLY A 176 -9.80 11.69 -3.19
N GLY A 177 -9.09 10.77 -2.57
CA GLY A 177 -8.89 9.39 -3.05
C GLY A 177 -9.91 8.38 -2.53
N VAL A 178 -10.96 8.83 -1.82
CA VAL A 178 -12.08 8.03 -1.29
C VAL A 178 -13.39 8.52 -1.90
N VAL A 179 -14.28 7.60 -2.23
CA VAL A 179 -15.60 7.95 -2.81
C VAL A 179 -16.56 8.45 -1.73
N ARG A 180 -16.62 7.74 -0.58
CA ARG A 180 -17.41 8.19 0.57
C ARG A 180 -16.71 9.34 1.29
N THR A 181 -17.43 10.08 2.07
CA THR A 181 -16.83 11.06 2.99
C THR A 181 -16.30 10.32 4.22
N LEU A 182 -15.01 10.49 4.51
CA LEU A 182 -14.43 10.03 5.77
C LEU A 182 -14.99 10.84 6.93
N THR A 183 -15.28 10.17 8.04
CA THR A 183 -15.69 10.84 9.28
C THR A 183 -14.52 11.59 9.91
N GLU A 184 -14.80 12.52 10.82
CA GLU A 184 -13.74 13.24 11.53
C GLU A 184 -12.87 12.29 12.38
N ASP A 185 -13.46 11.27 12.97
CA ASP A 185 -12.73 10.25 13.73
C ASP A 185 -11.76 9.48 12.83
N GLU A 186 -12.17 9.08 11.63
CA GLU A 186 -11.31 8.43 10.65
C GLU A 186 -10.17 9.35 10.20
N MET A 187 -10.48 10.61 9.90
CA MET A 187 -9.46 11.60 9.53
C MET A 187 -8.47 11.86 10.66
N ASN A 188 -8.93 11.86 11.92
CA ASN A 188 -8.04 12.03 13.08
C ASN A 188 -7.03 10.89 13.21
N HIS A 189 -7.42 9.65 12.92
CA HIS A 189 -6.47 8.52 12.86
C HIS A 189 -5.37 8.72 11.81
N TYR A 190 -5.71 9.30 10.65
CA TYR A 190 -4.71 9.60 9.61
C TYR A 190 -3.85 10.82 9.94
N ARG A 191 -4.38 11.81 10.67
CA ARG A 191 -3.67 13.03 11.09
C ARG A 191 -2.71 12.80 12.25
N GLU A 192 -3.12 11.96 13.22
CA GLU A 192 -2.41 11.75 14.49
C GLU A 192 -0.89 11.50 14.32
N PRO A 193 -0.43 10.64 13.40
CA PRO A 193 1.00 10.38 13.22
C PRO A 193 1.81 11.56 12.68
N PHE A 194 1.14 12.59 12.14
CA PHE A 194 1.70 13.67 11.34
C PHE A 194 1.29 15.07 11.81
N ILE A 195 0.97 15.21 13.10
CA ILE A 195 0.64 16.51 13.72
C ILE A 195 1.86 17.46 13.62
N ASP A 196 3.05 16.96 13.96
CA ASP A 196 4.30 17.71 13.78
C ASP A 196 4.69 17.77 12.30
N PRO A 197 4.85 18.96 11.70
CA PRO A 197 5.32 19.10 10.33
C PRO A 197 6.59 18.32 10.02
N ALA A 198 7.56 18.24 10.95
CA ALA A 198 8.80 17.49 10.75
C ALA A 198 8.55 15.98 10.50
N SER A 199 7.45 15.45 11.02
CA SER A 199 7.08 14.04 10.84
C SER A 199 6.57 13.70 9.41
N ARG A 200 6.32 14.72 8.56
CA ARG A 200 5.74 14.57 7.22
C ARG A 200 6.77 14.38 6.10
N LYS A 201 8.07 14.35 6.42
CA LYS A 201 9.16 14.10 5.44
C LYS A 201 8.91 12.81 4.61
N PRO A 202 8.51 11.66 5.20
CA PRO A 202 8.21 10.46 4.42
C PRO A 202 7.03 10.65 3.46
N ILE A 203 5.99 11.39 3.85
CA ILE A 203 4.85 11.67 2.96
C ILE A 203 5.30 12.47 1.73
N TRP A 204 6.18 13.48 1.94
CA TRP A 204 6.75 14.27 0.85
C TRP A 204 7.69 13.45 -0.04
N ARG A 205 8.44 12.50 0.53
CA ARG A 205 9.38 11.69 -0.26
C ARG A 205 8.65 10.79 -1.26
N TRP A 206 7.55 10.17 -0.89
CA TRP A 206 6.88 9.18 -1.72
C TRP A 206 6.44 9.67 -3.11
N PRO A 207 5.84 10.86 -3.32
CA PRO A 207 5.60 11.39 -4.66
C PRO A 207 6.87 11.57 -5.48
N ASN A 208 8.01 11.85 -4.82
CA ASN A 208 9.30 12.02 -5.48
C ASN A 208 9.96 10.69 -5.90
N GLU A 209 9.49 9.57 -5.37
CA GLU A 209 9.97 8.23 -5.72
C GLU A 209 9.14 7.58 -6.85
N ILE A 210 7.98 8.16 -7.26
CA ILE A 210 7.20 7.59 -8.38
C ILE A 210 8.04 7.59 -9.65
N PRO A 211 8.27 6.39 -10.27
CA PRO A 211 9.12 6.29 -11.46
C PRO A 211 8.37 6.79 -12.69
N ILE A 212 8.61 8.05 -13.05
CA ILE A 212 7.99 8.71 -14.21
C ILE A 212 9.08 9.10 -15.21
N GLY A 213 8.98 8.62 -16.44
CA GLY A 213 9.98 8.91 -17.48
C GLY A 213 11.38 8.37 -17.15
N GLY A 214 11.47 7.31 -16.35
CA GLY A 214 12.74 6.73 -15.89
C GLY A 214 13.37 7.41 -14.67
N GLU A 215 12.67 8.34 -14.02
CA GLU A 215 13.18 9.06 -12.84
C GLU A 215 12.30 8.85 -11.60
N PRO A 216 12.88 8.51 -10.43
CA PRO A 216 14.30 8.24 -10.16
C PRO A 216 14.77 6.92 -10.81
N PRO A 217 16.01 6.86 -11.36
CA PRO A 217 16.44 5.73 -12.19
C PRO A 217 16.55 4.42 -11.43
N ASP A 218 16.99 4.43 -10.18
CA ASP A 218 17.10 3.24 -9.34
C ASP A 218 15.71 2.65 -8.98
N VAL A 219 14.73 3.49 -8.73
CA VAL A 219 13.34 3.05 -8.47
C VAL A 219 12.68 2.57 -9.76
N ALA A 220 12.91 3.28 -10.88
CA ALA A 220 12.41 2.86 -12.19
C ALA A 220 12.96 1.46 -12.55
N GLU A 221 14.27 1.24 -12.40
CA GLU A 221 14.89 -0.07 -12.61
C GLU A 221 14.28 -1.16 -11.72
N ALA A 222 14.06 -0.88 -10.44
CA ALA A 222 13.44 -1.83 -9.51
C ALA A 222 12.01 -2.19 -9.93
N VAL A 223 11.20 -1.18 -10.32
CA VAL A 223 9.82 -1.37 -10.77
C VAL A 223 9.77 -2.15 -12.08
N ASP A 224 10.58 -1.81 -13.06
CA ASP A 224 10.64 -2.49 -14.35
C ASP A 224 11.09 -3.95 -14.19
N ASN A 225 12.08 -4.21 -13.32
CA ASN A 225 12.57 -5.55 -13.04
C ASN A 225 11.47 -6.42 -12.39
N TYR A 226 10.76 -5.94 -11.36
CA TYR A 226 9.72 -6.74 -10.77
C TYR A 226 8.50 -6.88 -11.69
N SER A 227 8.16 -5.86 -12.47
CA SER A 227 7.08 -5.92 -13.46
C SER A 227 7.30 -7.04 -14.49
N GLN A 228 8.51 -7.15 -15.04
CA GLN A 228 8.88 -8.23 -15.95
C GLN A 228 8.77 -9.62 -15.30
N LYS A 229 9.25 -9.75 -14.06
CA LYS A 229 9.15 -11.02 -13.32
C LYS A 229 7.71 -11.38 -12.95
N LEU A 230 6.87 -10.41 -12.58
CA LEU A 230 5.44 -10.63 -12.28
C LEU A 230 4.69 -11.24 -13.45
N GLN A 231 5.04 -10.87 -14.70
CA GLN A 231 4.45 -11.44 -15.91
C GLN A 231 4.82 -12.92 -16.10
N GLN A 232 5.98 -13.34 -15.60
CA GLN A 232 6.48 -14.71 -15.71
C GLN A 232 6.09 -15.59 -14.52
N SER A 233 5.86 -14.96 -13.36
CA SER A 233 5.59 -15.63 -12.08
C SER A 233 4.26 -16.39 -12.10
N GLU A 234 4.30 -17.64 -11.65
CA GLU A 234 3.13 -18.51 -11.46
C GLU A 234 2.47 -18.35 -10.09
N LEU A 235 2.96 -17.44 -9.22
CA LEU A 235 2.30 -17.16 -7.95
C LEU A 235 0.82 -16.81 -8.17
N PRO A 236 -0.11 -17.35 -7.36
CA PRO A 236 -1.50 -16.92 -7.39
C PRO A 236 -1.64 -15.43 -7.08
N LYS A 237 -2.41 -14.73 -7.91
CA LYS A 237 -2.63 -13.28 -7.78
C LYS A 237 -4.12 -12.96 -7.74
N LEU A 238 -4.49 -12.01 -6.86
CA LEU A 238 -5.83 -11.47 -6.76
C LEU A 238 -5.78 -9.95 -6.91
N LEU A 239 -6.37 -9.43 -7.98
CA LEU A 239 -6.48 -8.00 -8.26
C LEU A 239 -7.88 -7.50 -7.89
N PHE A 240 -7.97 -6.46 -7.08
CA PHE A 240 -9.19 -5.68 -6.91
C PHE A 240 -9.14 -4.46 -7.83
N SER A 241 -10.09 -4.37 -8.73
CA SER A 241 -10.24 -3.24 -9.65
C SER A 241 -11.44 -2.38 -9.28
N ALA A 242 -11.34 -1.08 -9.51
CA ALA A 242 -12.40 -0.11 -9.32
C ALA A 242 -12.45 0.88 -10.50
N THR A 243 -13.52 1.65 -10.59
CA THR A 243 -13.66 2.70 -11.60
C THR A 243 -13.95 4.03 -10.89
N PRO A 244 -13.18 5.10 -11.20
CA PRO A 244 -12.19 5.22 -12.28
C PRO A 244 -10.84 4.54 -11.98
N GLY A 245 -10.47 4.30 -10.70
CA GLY A 245 -9.13 3.95 -10.29
C GLY A 245 -8.13 5.09 -10.50
N ALA A 246 -7.13 5.21 -9.65
CA ALA A 246 -6.10 6.24 -9.77
C ALA A 246 -4.78 5.67 -10.34
N ILE A 247 -4.26 4.59 -9.75
CA ILE A 247 -3.05 3.91 -10.22
C ILE A 247 -3.41 2.77 -11.18
N LEU A 248 -4.54 2.11 -10.96
CA LEU A 248 -5.06 1.03 -11.80
C LEU A 248 -6.34 1.43 -12.56
N PRO A 249 -6.26 2.43 -13.48
CA PRO A 249 -7.39 2.72 -14.35
C PRO A 249 -7.71 1.52 -15.25
N PRO A 250 -8.89 1.47 -15.91
CA PRO A 250 -9.34 0.31 -16.67
C PRO A 250 -8.31 -0.25 -17.68
N LEU A 251 -7.54 0.61 -18.35
CA LEU A 251 -6.50 0.17 -19.28
C LEU A 251 -5.35 -0.58 -18.60
N VAL A 252 -4.96 -0.17 -17.40
CA VAL A 252 -3.90 -0.88 -16.65
C VAL A 252 -4.44 -2.17 -16.06
N VAL A 253 -5.70 -2.20 -15.64
CA VAL A 253 -6.38 -3.46 -15.22
C VAL A 253 -6.43 -4.45 -16.38
N GLU A 254 -6.80 -4.01 -17.59
CA GLU A 254 -6.80 -4.85 -18.79
C GLU A 254 -5.39 -5.38 -19.09
N TRP A 255 -4.38 -4.53 -19.01
CA TRP A 255 -2.98 -4.95 -19.16
C TRP A 255 -2.60 -6.04 -18.14
N CYS A 256 -2.97 -5.88 -16.86
CA CYS A 256 -2.75 -6.92 -15.84
C CYS A 256 -3.41 -8.24 -16.22
N GLN A 257 -4.67 -8.20 -16.68
CA GLN A 257 -5.42 -9.39 -17.09
C GLN A 257 -4.79 -10.12 -18.29
N GLN A 258 -4.18 -9.38 -19.21
CA GLN A 258 -3.55 -9.94 -20.41
C GLN A 258 -2.13 -10.47 -20.15
N ASN A 259 -1.41 -9.90 -19.18
CA ASN A 259 0.02 -10.15 -19.00
C ASN A 259 0.39 -10.89 -17.71
N LEU A 260 -0.44 -10.85 -16.67
CA LEU A 260 -0.12 -11.53 -15.40
C LEU A 260 -0.74 -12.92 -15.36
N LYS A 261 0.10 -13.94 -15.17
CA LYS A 261 -0.35 -15.32 -15.01
C LYS A 261 -1.03 -15.55 -13.66
N ASN A 262 -1.90 -16.55 -13.58
CA ASN A 262 -2.63 -16.93 -12.38
C ASN A 262 -3.32 -15.76 -11.68
N LEU A 263 -3.84 -14.82 -12.47
CA LEU A 263 -4.54 -13.63 -11.98
C LEU A 263 -6.05 -13.86 -11.94
N LYS A 264 -6.63 -13.71 -10.76
CA LYS A 264 -8.07 -13.50 -10.57
C LYS A 264 -8.33 -12.01 -10.37
N THR A 265 -9.34 -11.46 -11.04
CA THR A 265 -9.77 -10.07 -10.88
C THR A 265 -11.15 -10.01 -10.23
N VAL A 266 -11.32 -9.12 -9.27
CA VAL A 266 -12.60 -8.79 -8.62
C VAL A 266 -12.86 -7.30 -8.84
N ASN A 267 -13.92 -7.00 -9.59
CA ASN A 267 -14.38 -5.61 -9.75
C ASN A 267 -15.25 -5.24 -8.52
N ILE A 268 -14.86 -4.19 -7.81
CA ILE A 268 -15.56 -3.70 -6.62
C ILE A 268 -16.50 -2.52 -6.92
N GLY A 269 -16.64 -2.15 -8.18
CA GLY A 269 -17.50 -1.04 -8.62
C GLY A 269 -16.78 0.31 -8.59
N GLN A 270 -17.42 1.32 -8.01
CA GLN A 270 -16.85 2.65 -7.91
C GLN A 270 -15.73 2.69 -6.86
N GLY A 271 -14.62 3.34 -7.20
CA GLY A 271 -13.48 3.54 -6.30
C GLY A 271 -12.42 4.40 -6.97
N ILE A 272 -11.66 5.14 -6.17
CA ILE A 272 -10.60 6.03 -6.64
C ILE A 272 -9.24 5.44 -6.31
N HIS A 273 -8.81 5.54 -5.05
CA HIS A 273 -7.50 5.05 -4.63
C HIS A 273 -7.55 4.25 -3.33
N PHE A 274 -8.11 4.79 -2.26
CA PHE A 274 -8.19 4.09 -0.97
C PHE A 274 -9.41 3.18 -0.92
N LEU A 275 -9.40 2.13 -1.75
CA LEU A 275 -10.51 1.19 -1.94
C LEU A 275 -10.95 0.50 -0.64
N GLN A 276 -10.01 0.38 0.30
CA GLN A 276 -10.22 -0.19 1.63
C GLN A 276 -11.18 0.67 2.47
N GLU A 277 -11.24 1.97 2.20
CA GLU A 277 -12.18 2.88 2.87
C GLU A 277 -13.58 2.81 2.27
N ASP A 278 -13.69 2.49 0.98
CA ASP A 278 -14.99 2.43 0.29
C ASP A 278 -15.65 1.04 0.38
N ASN A 279 -14.87 -0.03 0.21
CA ASN A 279 -15.40 -1.40 0.07
C ASN A 279 -14.63 -2.45 0.90
N PRO A 280 -14.32 -2.20 2.19
CA PRO A 280 -13.47 -3.11 2.98
C PRO A 280 -14.07 -4.50 3.14
N HIS A 281 -15.40 -4.59 3.26
CA HIS A 281 -16.09 -5.85 3.51
C HIS A 281 -16.10 -6.77 2.29
N LEU A 282 -16.26 -6.21 1.10
CA LEU A 282 -16.13 -6.96 -0.15
C LEU A 282 -14.70 -7.42 -0.34
N ILE A 283 -13.73 -6.51 -0.17
CA ILE A 283 -12.30 -6.83 -0.28
C ILE A 283 -11.93 -7.95 0.69
N GLY A 284 -12.25 -7.80 1.99
CA GLY A 284 -11.92 -8.81 3.00
C GLY A 284 -12.56 -10.17 2.73
N SER A 285 -13.84 -10.20 2.33
CA SER A 285 -14.53 -11.43 2.03
C SER A 285 -13.98 -12.15 0.79
N GLU A 286 -13.59 -11.40 -0.24
CA GLU A 286 -13.02 -11.99 -1.47
C GLU A 286 -11.57 -12.46 -1.26
N ILE A 287 -10.76 -11.76 -0.44
CA ILE A 287 -9.44 -12.26 -0.04
C ILE A 287 -9.62 -13.58 0.74
N ALA A 288 -10.57 -13.64 1.69
CA ALA A 288 -10.83 -14.85 2.47
C ALA A 288 -11.27 -16.05 1.59
N LYS A 289 -12.10 -15.81 0.57
CA LYS A 289 -12.48 -16.85 -0.40
C LYS A 289 -11.29 -17.30 -1.23
N TRP A 290 -10.49 -16.36 -1.73
CA TRP A 290 -9.32 -16.65 -2.54
C TRP A 290 -8.23 -17.36 -1.72
N TYR A 291 -7.99 -16.94 -0.49
CA TYR A 291 -6.99 -17.56 0.40
C TYR A 291 -7.24 -19.07 0.57
N LYS A 292 -8.50 -19.51 0.65
CA LYS A 292 -8.86 -20.95 0.71
C LYS A 292 -8.47 -21.75 -0.52
N THR A 293 -8.17 -21.09 -1.63
CA THR A 293 -7.75 -21.74 -2.87
C THR A 293 -6.24 -21.84 -3.00
N LEU A 294 -5.50 -21.19 -2.10
CA LEU A 294 -4.05 -21.26 -2.07
C LEU A 294 -3.62 -22.58 -1.41
N SER A 295 -2.84 -23.36 -2.12
CA SER A 295 -2.28 -24.64 -1.66
C SER A 295 -0.96 -24.43 -0.92
#